data_ab4d575ec2832359f870f77c51b7e37e
#
_entry.id   ab4d575ec2832359f870f77c51b7e37e
#
_cell.length_a   1.000
_cell.length_b   1.000
_cell.length_c   1.000
_cell.angle_alpha   90.00
_cell.angle_beta   90.00
_cell.angle_gamma   90.00
#
_symmetry.space_group_name_H-M   'P 1'
#
loop_
_entity.id
_entity.type
_entity.pdbx_description
1 polymer ?
#
loop_
_entity_poly.entity_id
_entity_poly.type
_entity_poly.pdbx_seq_one_letter_code
_entity_poly.pdbx_strand_id
1 'polypeptide(L)'
;MVSSSSLGRWAGAVLATSLVGSALAATTAEWKSRSVYQTMTDRFARTDGSTTAPCNTTQGLYCGGTWRGTIDQLDYIQGMGFDAIMISPVIENIGGRVSYGEAYHGYWPLDLYSLNSKFGTHQDLLDLSAAVHSRGMYLMMDTVINNMAYMTNGKDPATNIDYSALTPFNDSSYYHPYCKITDWNNYTNAQLCQTGDNKVALPDLFTEHEVVQQTLIKWAKELISTYSIDGLRIDAAKHVNPSFLKGFGDAIGSFMTGEVMQQEVSTICQYQNNYISSVPNYPIYYSLLKAFTQGNTSALANQVELMKNSCDDVTALVSFSENHDVARFASMVHDMALAKNVLTFTMLFDGVPMIYQGQEQHLDGPGTPDNREAIWLSKYNTDAELYKLVAKLNAIRKHAYKLDPNYVNLQTYPIYRGGSELAFRKGVEGRQVVMLLSNQGTNSSAYDLNIPVSYNGGTEIVDILNCVNYTVDAQSLLVVPMDKGEPRVFFPTSLMQGSGLCGYPLSNVSFVELKTKGAAAAAMSLGAQTTGSAAHGVLLSVLLTSLLAVLL
;
A
#
# COMPACT_ATOMS: atom_id res chain seq x y z
N MET A 1 1.28 82.04 13.23
CA MET A 1 1.38 81.79 11.79
C MET A 1 1.79 80.34 11.58
N VAL A 2 0.96 79.65 10.82
CA VAL A 2 1.17 78.33 10.20
C VAL A 2 1.29 77.12 11.16
N SER A 3 0.16 76.47 11.30
CA SER A 3 -0.03 75.10 11.79
C SER A 3 0.40 74.09 10.69
N SER A 4 1.07 73.01 11.09
CA SER A 4 1.21 71.81 10.24
C SER A 4 0.68 70.59 10.97
N SER A 5 -0.41 70.07 10.49
CA SER A 5 -1.07 68.83 10.90
C SER A 5 -0.30 67.60 10.45
N SER A 6 0.07 66.71 11.37
CA SER A 6 0.59 65.40 11.05
C SER A 6 -0.56 64.36 11.00
N LEU A 7 -0.79 63.81 9.82
CA LEU A 7 -1.68 62.66 9.58
C LEU A 7 -1.01 61.36 10.12
N GLY A 8 -1.58 60.79 11.16
CA GLY A 8 -1.21 59.47 11.65
C GLY A 8 -1.68 58.37 10.70
N ARG A 9 -0.75 57.56 10.18
CA ARG A 9 -1.02 56.33 9.44
C ARG A 9 -1.35 55.19 10.45
N TRP A 10 -2.57 54.74 10.44
CA TRP A 10 -2.96 53.49 11.11
C TRP A 10 -2.50 52.32 10.25
N ALA A 11 -1.50 51.57 10.70
CA ALA A 11 -1.14 50.28 10.14
C ALA A 11 -2.06 49.21 10.79
N GLY A 12 -3.04 48.76 10.01
CA GLY A 12 -3.86 47.61 10.40
C GLY A 12 -3.02 46.35 10.37
N ALA A 13 -2.71 45.78 11.50
CA ALA A 13 -2.16 44.41 11.58
C ALA A 13 -3.29 43.44 11.28
N VAL A 14 -3.24 42.80 10.10
CA VAL A 14 -4.07 41.65 9.77
C VAL A 14 -3.50 40.45 10.55
N LEU A 15 -4.14 40.08 11.66
CA LEU A 15 -3.92 38.79 12.29
C LEU A 15 -4.42 37.70 11.35
N ALA A 16 -3.50 37.04 10.66
CA ALA A 16 -3.79 35.77 10.01
C ALA A 16 -3.96 34.72 11.12
N THR A 17 -5.20 34.47 11.53
CA THR A 17 -5.54 33.28 12.32
C THR A 17 -5.36 32.08 11.39
N SER A 18 -4.22 31.40 11.49
CA SER A 18 -4.06 30.04 10.97
C SER A 18 -5.07 29.16 11.71
N LEU A 19 -6.17 28.81 11.03
CA LEU A 19 -7.01 27.68 11.41
C LEU A 19 -6.11 26.44 11.32
N VAL A 20 -5.53 26.04 12.46
CA VAL A 20 -5.01 24.69 12.62
C VAL A 20 -6.25 23.81 12.66
N GLY A 21 -6.71 23.39 11.49
CA GLY A 21 -7.64 22.27 11.39
C GLY A 21 -6.93 21.08 12.01
N SER A 22 -7.50 20.50 13.08
CA SER A 22 -7.08 19.19 13.55
C SER A 22 -7.17 18.25 12.32
N ALA A 23 -6.02 17.81 11.83
CA ALA A 23 -5.99 16.79 10.78
C ALA A 23 -6.65 15.54 11.37
N LEU A 24 -7.86 15.26 10.91
CA LEU A 24 -8.50 13.97 11.19
C LEU A 24 -7.69 12.92 10.44
N ALA A 25 -7.32 11.85 11.11
CA ALA A 25 -6.64 10.72 10.47
C ALA A 25 -7.50 10.19 9.30
N ALA A 26 -6.85 9.75 8.21
CA ALA A 26 -7.55 9.41 6.98
C ALA A 26 -8.44 8.17 7.13
N THR A 27 -9.57 8.20 6.47
CA THR A 27 -10.58 7.12 6.48
C THR A 27 -10.17 5.95 5.58
N THR A 28 -10.81 4.79 5.76
CA THR A 28 -10.64 3.63 4.86
C THR A 28 -10.89 3.97 3.39
N ALA A 29 -11.90 4.80 3.10
CA ALA A 29 -12.23 5.22 1.74
C ALA A 29 -11.10 6.04 1.09
N GLU A 30 -10.45 6.90 1.84
CA GLU A 30 -9.30 7.69 1.36
C GLU A 30 -8.07 6.81 1.12
N TRP A 31 -7.82 5.81 1.99
CA TRP A 31 -6.71 4.87 1.84
C TRP A 31 -6.84 3.96 0.62
N LYS A 32 -8.05 3.58 0.20
CA LYS A 32 -8.26 2.77 -1.01
C LYS A 32 -7.66 3.40 -2.27
N SER A 33 -7.58 4.72 -2.33
CA SER A 33 -6.99 5.44 -3.47
C SER A 33 -5.45 5.42 -3.46
N ARG A 34 -4.82 5.13 -2.31
CA ARG A 34 -3.37 5.20 -2.11
C ARG A 34 -2.65 3.94 -2.56
N SER A 35 -1.35 4.09 -2.75
CA SER A 35 -0.38 3.00 -2.82
C SER A 35 0.73 3.25 -1.81
N VAL A 36 1.16 2.21 -1.12
CA VAL A 36 2.05 2.31 0.06
C VAL A 36 3.42 1.75 -0.27
N TYR A 37 4.47 2.49 0.06
CA TYR A 37 5.83 1.98 0.10
C TYR A 37 6.19 1.66 1.55
N GLN A 38 6.39 0.39 1.86
CA GLN A 38 6.75 -0.09 3.19
C GLN A 38 8.25 0.03 3.40
N THR A 39 8.66 0.83 4.39
CA THR A 39 10.06 0.97 4.80
C THR A 39 10.31 0.29 6.14
N MET A 40 11.49 -0.27 6.30
CA MET A 40 12.07 -0.57 7.60
C MET A 40 13.07 0.54 7.93
N THR A 41 12.78 1.37 8.92
CA THR A 41 13.53 2.61 9.19
C THR A 41 15.03 2.39 9.27
N ASP A 42 15.47 1.35 10.01
CA ASP A 42 16.91 1.03 10.14
C ASP A 42 17.58 0.65 8.83
N ARG A 43 16.81 0.21 7.81
CA ARG A 43 17.33 -0.37 6.56
C ARG A 43 17.03 0.48 5.33
N PHE A 44 16.33 1.61 5.50
CA PHE A 44 15.92 2.40 4.35
C PHE A 44 16.95 3.46 3.98
N ALA A 45 17.29 4.40 4.86
CA ALA A 45 18.23 5.47 4.54
C ALA A 45 18.93 6.02 5.77
N ARG A 46 20.19 6.39 5.61
CA ARG A 46 21.07 6.92 6.66
C ARG A 46 21.14 8.45 6.59
N THR A 47 21.25 9.11 7.75
CA THR A 47 21.43 10.57 7.81
C THR A 47 22.71 11.06 7.13
N ASP A 48 23.77 10.23 7.11
CA ASP A 48 25.03 10.58 6.45
C ASP A 48 25.01 10.43 4.92
N GLY A 49 23.86 10.02 4.34
CA GLY A 49 23.68 9.81 2.92
C GLY A 49 24.52 8.67 2.33
N SER A 50 25.15 7.84 3.17
CA SER A 50 26.01 6.75 2.70
C SER A 50 25.25 5.70 1.92
N THR A 51 25.72 5.39 0.72
CA THR A 51 25.25 4.29 -0.13
C THR A 51 26.17 3.07 -0.10
N THR A 52 27.19 3.07 0.77
CA THR A 52 28.20 2.02 0.87
C THR A 52 28.41 1.50 2.30
N ALA A 53 27.74 2.11 3.29
CA ALA A 53 27.82 1.66 4.68
C ALA A 53 27.36 0.19 4.78
N PRO A 54 28.19 -0.70 5.36
CA PRO A 54 27.86 -2.13 5.43
C PRO A 54 26.68 -2.36 6.36
N CYS A 55 25.83 -3.31 5.99
CA CYS A 55 24.73 -3.80 6.80
C CYS A 55 24.69 -5.33 6.68
N ASN A 56 25.10 -6.02 7.72
CA ASN A 56 25.07 -7.48 7.75
C ASN A 56 23.73 -7.94 8.33
N THR A 57 22.83 -8.41 7.48
CA THR A 57 21.50 -8.86 7.85
C THR A 57 21.50 -10.00 8.85
N THR A 58 22.36 -10.99 8.65
CA THR A 58 22.46 -12.21 9.48
C THR A 58 22.81 -11.91 10.93
N GLN A 59 23.52 -10.80 11.20
CA GLN A 59 23.86 -10.41 12.57
C GLN A 59 22.68 -9.76 13.30
N GLY A 60 21.65 -9.28 12.61
CA GLY A 60 20.48 -8.64 13.21
C GLY A 60 20.81 -7.38 14.02
N LEU A 61 21.83 -6.61 13.63
CA LEU A 61 22.23 -5.40 14.34
C LEU A 61 21.62 -4.16 13.70
N TYR A 62 21.58 -3.04 14.46
CA TYR A 62 21.27 -1.73 13.87
C TYR A 62 22.29 -1.40 12.77
N CYS A 63 21.80 -0.99 11.60
CA CYS A 63 22.61 -0.55 10.46
C CYS A 63 22.63 0.97 10.28
N GLY A 64 21.79 1.69 11.02
CA GLY A 64 21.84 3.15 11.15
C GLY A 64 20.95 3.92 10.18
N GLY A 65 19.91 3.32 9.65
CA GLY A 65 18.83 4.05 9.01
C GLY A 65 18.04 4.91 10.01
N THR A 66 17.54 6.06 9.57
CA THR A 66 16.94 7.09 10.42
C THR A 66 15.76 7.78 9.74
N TRP A 67 14.93 8.47 10.51
CA TRP A 67 13.86 9.32 9.96
C TRP A 67 14.42 10.46 9.12
N ARG A 68 15.55 11.05 9.52
CA ARG A 68 16.22 12.10 8.72
C ARG A 68 16.70 11.56 7.38
N GLY A 69 17.34 10.39 7.35
CA GLY A 69 17.72 9.73 6.12
C GLY A 69 16.51 9.41 5.23
N THR A 70 15.37 9.00 5.83
CA THR A 70 14.12 8.77 5.10
C THR A 70 13.62 10.03 4.40
N ILE A 71 13.67 11.20 5.07
CA ILE A 71 13.31 12.49 4.46
C ILE A 71 14.14 12.74 3.19
N ASP A 72 15.44 12.50 3.25
CA ASP A 72 16.37 12.76 2.15
C ASP A 72 16.14 11.83 0.94
N GLN A 73 15.42 10.72 1.13
CA GLN A 73 15.10 9.74 0.07
C GLN A 73 13.61 9.68 -0.31
N LEU A 74 12.78 10.63 0.13
CA LEU A 74 11.36 10.66 -0.25
C LEU A 74 11.16 10.83 -1.77
N ASP A 75 12.06 11.51 -2.46
CA ASP A 75 11.99 11.68 -3.92
C ASP A 75 12.16 10.34 -4.66
N TYR A 76 12.96 9.42 -4.13
CA TYR A 76 13.07 8.05 -4.66
C TYR A 76 11.73 7.31 -4.59
N ILE A 77 11.02 7.41 -3.45
CA ILE A 77 9.69 6.80 -3.28
C ILE A 77 8.66 7.47 -4.18
N GLN A 78 8.63 8.80 -4.20
CA GLN A 78 7.70 9.57 -5.01
C GLN A 78 7.91 9.37 -6.51
N GLY A 79 9.17 9.14 -6.95
CA GLY A 79 9.52 8.83 -8.34
C GLY A 79 8.87 7.55 -8.87
N MET A 80 8.59 6.58 -8.00
CA MET A 80 7.77 5.40 -8.33
C MET A 80 6.26 5.66 -8.30
N GLY A 81 5.84 6.88 -7.98
CA GLY A 81 4.43 7.25 -7.92
C GLY A 81 3.70 6.84 -6.65
N PHE A 82 4.37 6.41 -5.59
CA PHE A 82 3.73 6.18 -4.31
C PHE A 82 3.20 7.48 -3.69
N ASP A 83 2.11 7.37 -2.97
CA ASP A 83 1.44 8.47 -2.28
C ASP A 83 1.13 8.14 -0.81
N ALA A 84 1.75 7.09 -0.29
CA ALA A 84 1.85 6.81 1.13
C ALA A 84 3.16 6.07 1.44
N ILE A 85 3.69 6.27 2.64
CA ILE A 85 4.78 5.46 3.20
C ILE A 85 4.33 4.79 4.49
N MET A 86 4.85 3.60 4.76
CA MET A 86 4.75 2.93 6.06
C MET A 86 6.14 2.88 6.68
N ILE A 87 6.26 3.28 7.96
CA ILE A 87 7.52 3.24 8.72
C ILE A 87 7.43 2.22 9.86
N SER A 88 8.58 1.69 10.30
CA SER A 88 8.71 0.79 11.46
C SER A 88 8.17 1.44 12.74
N PRO A 89 7.86 0.66 13.80
CA PRO A 89 7.48 1.21 15.09
C PRO A 89 8.49 2.23 15.61
N VAL A 90 7.99 3.34 16.17
CA VAL A 90 8.82 4.51 16.50
C VAL A 90 9.22 4.59 17.96
N ILE A 91 8.61 3.75 18.81
CA ILE A 91 8.78 3.80 20.29
C ILE A 91 10.10 3.22 20.75
N GLU A 92 10.52 3.57 21.96
CA GLU A 92 11.72 3.06 22.62
C GLU A 92 11.65 1.52 22.74
N ASN A 93 12.74 0.86 22.35
CA ASN A 93 12.89 -0.58 22.42
C ASN A 93 13.94 -0.95 23.47
N ILE A 94 13.91 -2.22 23.94
CA ILE A 94 14.95 -2.73 24.84
C ILE A 94 16.33 -2.56 24.22
N GLY A 95 17.28 -2.12 25.04
CA GLY A 95 18.69 -2.06 24.66
C GLY A 95 19.37 -3.41 24.76
N GLY A 96 20.59 -3.49 24.22
CA GLY A 96 21.43 -4.67 24.30
C GLY A 96 21.26 -5.65 23.14
N ARG A 97 22.05 -6.73 23.17
CA ARG A 97 22.14 -7.72 22.08
C ARG A 97 21.90 -9.12 22.62
N VAL A 98 21.09 -9.88 21.90
CA VAL A 98 20.93 -11.34 22.08
C VAL A 98 21.59 -12.11 20.92
N SER A 99 21.52 -13.43 20.92
CA SER A 99 22.19 -14.26 19.91
C SER A 99 21.69 -14.02 18.47
N TYR A 100 20.48 -13.51 18.29
CA TYR A 100 19.88 -13.19 17.00
C TYR A 100 19.78 -11.69 16.73
N GLY A 101 20.42 -10.83 17.52
CA GLY A 101 20.60 -9.42 17.21
C GLY A 101 20.10 -8.44 18.25
N GLU A 102 19.78 -7.25 17.78
CA GLU A 102 19.27 -6.07 18.52
C GLU A 102 17.85 -5.73 18.05
N ALA A 103 17.21 -4.77 18.70
CA ALA A 103 15.83 -4.34 18.42
C ALA A 103 15.71 -3.41 17.19
N TYR A 104 16.54 -3.57 16.16
CA TYR A 104 16.59 -2.69 14.98
C TYR A 104 15.27 -2.60 14.20
N HIS A 105 14.40 -3.59 14.38
CA HIS A 105 13.09 -3.70 13.72
C HIS A 105 11.97 -2.91 14.42
N GLY A 106 12.13 -2.56 15.72
CA GLY A 106 11.15 -1.79 16.48
C GLY A 106 10.08 -2.60 17.23
N TYR A 107 10.13 -3.95 17.19
CA TYR A 107 9.06 -4.81 17.77
C TYR A 107 9.35 -5.30 19.20
N TRP A 108 10.34 -4.70 19.90
CA TRP A 108 10.64 -5.02 21.30
C TRP A 108 10.42 -3.80 22.20
N PRO A 109 9.16 -3.35 22.36
CA PRO A 109 8.84 -2.11 23.07
C PRO A 109 9.22 -2.17 24.55
N LEU A 110 9.87 -1.12 25.03
CA LEU A 110 10.24 -0.90 26.42
C LEU A 110 9.40 0.23 27.04
N ASP A 111 9.26 1.33 26.34
CA ASP A 111 8.56 2.53 26.79
C ASP A 111 7.72 3.11 25.66
N LEU A 112 6.39 3.11 25.80
CA LEU A 112 5.47 3.63 24.79
C LEU A 112 5.51 5.15 24.66
N TYR A 113 5.98 5.88 25.66
CA TYR A 113 6.01 7.35 25.68
C TYR A 113 7.34 7.93 25.23
N SER A 114 8.34 7.10 25.01
CA SER A 114 9.65 7.49 24.50
C SER A 114 9.84 7.04 23.05
N LEU A 115 10.61 7.78 22.28
CA LEU A 115 10.96 7.43 20.91
C LEU A 115 12.26 6.64 20.86
N ASN A 116 12.40 5.76 19.86
CA ASN A 116 13.64 5.05 19.59
C ASN A 116 14.73 6.03 19.13
N SER A 117 15.66 6.34 20.02
CA SER A 117 16.76 7.28 19.81
C SER A 117 17.73 6.85 18.70
N LYS A 118 17.70 5.57 18.27
CA LYS A 118 18.47 5.08 17.12
C LYS A 118 17.91 5.58 15.79
N PHE A 119 16.60 5.87 15.72
CA PHE A 119 15.94 6.35 14.52
C PHE A 119 15.94 7.88 14.40
N GLY A 120 16.06 8.60 15.51
CA GLY A 120 16.10 10.05 15.51
C GLY A 120 15.49 10.67 16.77
N THR A 121 15.24 11.95 16.69
CA THR A 121 14.63 12.77 17.75
C THR A 121 13.15 12.98 17.50
N HIS A 122 12.43 13.54 18.49
CA HIS A 122 11.06 14.01 18.33
C HIS A 122 10.91 14.98 17.14
N GLN A 123 11.87 15.90 16.97
CA GLN A 123 11.84 16.84 15.84
C GLN A 123 12.05 16.15 14.50
N ASP A 124 12.90 15.11 14.42
CA ASP A 124 13.10 14.37 13.18
C ASP A 124 11.83 13.64 12.71
N LEU A 125 11.03 13.11 13.65
CA LEU A 125 9.76 12.46 13.31
C LEU A 125 8.70 13.48 12.90
N LEU A 126 8.64 14.67 13.54
CA LEU A 126 7.78 15.77 13.09
C LEU A 126 8.16 16.24 11.69
N ASP A 127 9.46 16.41 11.43
CA ASP A 127 9.97 16.83 10.13
C ASP A 127 9.68 15.78 9.04
N LEU A 128 9.76 14.47 9.37
CA LEU A 128 9.39 13.40 8.45
C LEU A 128 7.91 13.48 8.08
N SER A 129 7.04 13.60 9.06
CA SER A 129 5.60 13.77 8.84
C SER A 129 5.31 14.98 7.95
N ALA A 130 5.88 16.14 8.28
CA ALA A 130 5.74 17.36 7.49
C ALA A 130 6.26 17.19 6.05
N ALA A 131 7.40 16.52 5.86
CA ALA A 131 7.99 16.26 4.54
C ALA A 131 7.13 15.32 3.68
N VAL A 132 6.51 14.31 4.30
CA VAL A 132 5.57 13.38 3.65
C VAL A 132 4.31 14.15 3.22
N HIS A 133 3.70 14.91 4.12
CA HIS A 133 2.48 15.67 3.83
C HIS A 133 2.69 16.80 2.82
N SER A 134 3.84 17.47 2.83
CA SER A 134 4.16 18.50 1.83
C SER A 134 4.21 17.97 0.40
N ARG A 135 4.37 16.66 0.23
CA ARG A 135 4.31 15.93 -1.06
C ARG A 135 2.92 15.39 -1.39
N GLY A 136 1.91 15.66 -0.55
CA GLY A 136 0.56 15.10 -0.69
C GLY A 136 0.48 13.60 -0.39
N MET A 137 1.49 13.06 0.28
CA MET A 137 1.57 11.66 0.69
C MET A 137 1.00 11.44 2.08
N TYR A 138 0.60 10.20 2.39
CA TYR A 138 0.16 9.76 3.72
C TYR A 138 1.28 9.06 4.47
N LEU A 139 1.24 9.18 5.80
CA LEU A 139 2.14 8.49 6.72
C LEU A 139 1.38 7.41 7.49
N MET A 140 1.73 6.14 7.26
CA MET A 140 1.27 5.00 8.06
C MET A 140 2.37 4.64 9.06
N MET A 141 1.98 4.39 10.31
CA MET A 141 2.89 3.97 11.35
C MET A 141 2.62 2.53 11.78
N ASP A 142 3.66 1.72 11.81
CA ASP A 142 3.60 0.39 12.43
C ASP A 142 3.53 0.54 13.96
N THR A 143 2.66 -0.23 14.61
CA THR A 143 2.26 0.03 15.99
C THR A 143 2.08 -1.28 16.74
N VAL A 144 2.87 -1.47 17.81
CA VAL A 144 2.79 -2.65 18.68
C VAL A 144 1.84 -2.36 19.83
N ILE A 145 0.76 -3.13 19.93
CA ILE A 145 -0.22 -3.04 21.03
C ILE A 145 -0.45 -4.39 21.74
N ASN A 146 0.22 -5.44 21.27
CA ASN A 146 0.07 -6.80 21.80
C ASN A 146 0.95 -7.06 23.00
N ASN A 147 2.15 -6.54 23.04
CA ASN A 147 3.17 -6.91 24.02
C ASN A 147 4.10 -5.75 24.38
N MET A 148 4.77 -5.88 25.51
CA MET A 148 6.02 -5.20 25.83
C MET A 148 7.19 -6.17 25.61
N ALA A 149 8.43 -5.75 25.92
CA ALA A 149 9.59 -6.61 25.79
C ALA A 149 10.53 -6.52 26.99
N TYR A 150 11.11 -7.64 27.38
CA TYR A 150 12.11 -7.71 28.43
C TYR A 150 13.21 -8.73 28.10
N MET A 151 14.47 -8.35 28.32
CA MET A 151 15.61 -9.22 28.04
C MET A 151 15.84 -10.18 29.20
N THR A 152 15.43 -11.43 29.05
CA THR A 152 15.60 -12.47 30.09
C THR A 152 16.92 -13.23 29.97
N ASN A 153 17.67 -13.07 28.87
CA ASN A 153 19.02 -13.66 28.67
C ASN A 153 19.10 -15.16 28.92
N GLY A 154 18.10 -15.91 28.49
CA GLY A 154 18.03 -17.37 28.66
C GLY A 154 17.41 -17.86 29.96
N LYS A 155 17.00 -16.94 30.86
CA LYS A 155 16.27 -17.29 32.07
C LYS A 155 14.78 -17.51 31.77
N ASP A 156 14.09 -18.22 32.67
CA ASP A 156 12.67 -18.50 32.57
C ASP A 156 11.84 -17.19 32.64
N PRO A 157 11.10 -16.80 31.60
CA PRO A 157 10.26 -15.60 31.62
C PRO A 157 9.20 -15.61 32.72
N ALA A 158 8.70 -16.77 33.13
CA ALA A 158 7.69 -16.89 34.20
C ALA A 158 8.11 -16.24 35.52
N THR A 159 9.42 -16.11 35.77
CA THR A 159 9.96 -15.67 37.06
C THR A 159 11.04 -14.60 36.96
N ASN A 160 11.41 -14.20 35.72
CA ASN A 160 12.55 -13.31 35.54
C ASN A 160 12.23 -12.03 34.74
N ILE A 161 10.96 -11.71 34.48
CA ILE A 161 10.56 -10.43 33.91
C ILE A 161 10.45 -9.44 35.06
N ASP A 162 11.20 -8.33 34.96
CA ASP A 162 11.02 -7.18 35.85
C ASP A 162 10.03 -6.20 35.17
N TYR A 163 8.77 -6.33 35.53
CA TYR A 163 7.71 -5.49 34.99
C TYR A 163 7.88 -4.02 35.35
N SER A 164 8.57 -3.68 36.47
CA SER A 164 8.79 -2.29 36.87
C SER A 164 9.62 -1.48 35.86
N ALA A 165 10.33 -2.16 34.96
CA ALA A 165 11.11 -1.54 33.89
C ALA A 165 10.26 -1.16 32.66
N LEU A 166 9.00 -1.61 32.58
CA LEU A 166 8.14 -1.47 31.40
C LEU A 166 7.20 -0.26 31.58
N THR A 167 7.17 0.62 30.62
CA THR A 167 6.36 1.87 30.69
C THR A 167 5.31 1.90 29.57
N PRO A 168 4.01 2.11 29.86
CA PRO A 168 3.41 2.43 31.18
C PRO A 168 2.97 1.20 32.01
N PHE A 169 3.11 0.00 31.48
CA PHE A 169 2.58 -1.23 32.05
C PHE A 169 3.59 -1.86 33.03
N ASN A 170 3.82 -1.21 34.15
CA ASN A 170 4.90 -1.50 35.08
C ASN A 170 4.53 -2.47 36.22
N ASP A 171 3.45 -3.21 36.06
CA ASP A 171 3.00 -4.23 37.01
C ASP A 171 2.53 -5.48 36.28
N SER A 172 2.78 -6.66 36.85
CA SER A 172 2.41 -7.94 36.26
C SER A 172 0.90 -8.13 36.03
N SER A 173 0.05 -7.39 36.74
CA SER A 173 -1.40 -7.42 36.56
C SER A 173 -1.90 -6.86 35.22
N TYR A 174 -1.05 -6.14 34.49
CA TYR A 174 -1.35 -5.65 33.14
C TYR A 174 -1.11 -6.67 32.04
N TYR A 175 -0.66 -7.86 32.38
CA TYR A 175 -0.29 -8.91 31.43
C TYR A 175 -1.04 -10.19 31.70
N HIS A 176 -1.23 -11.01 30.66
CA HIS A 176 -1.67 -12.39 30.85
C HIS A 176 -0.61 -13.19 31.61
N PRO A 177 -1.01 -14.19 32.43
CA PRO A 177 -0.05 -15.10 33.04
C PRO A 177 0.84 -15.74 31.98
N TYR A 178 2.14 -15.83 32.29
CA TYR A 178 3.10 -16.40 31.35
C TYR A 178 2.69 -17.79 30.85
N CYS A 179 2.59 -17.93 29.53
CA CYS A 179 2.56 -19.22 28.83
C CYS A 179 3.23 -19.07 27.45
N LYS A 180 3.65 -20.20 26.87
CA LYS A 180 4.17 -20.24 25.50
C LYS A 180 3.06 -20.60 24.54
N ILE A 181 3.05 -20.00 23.35
CA ILE A 181 2.21 -20.47 22.25
C ILE A 181 2.70 -21.85 21.83
N THR A 182 1.83 -22.84 21.95
CA THR A 182 2.10 -24.24 21.57
C THR A 182 1.37 -24.64 20.29
N ASP A 183 0.33 -23.90 19.94
CA ASP A 183 -0.43 -24.07 18.70
C ASP A 183 -0.83 -22.71 18.14
N TRP A 184 -0.14 -22.28 17.08
CA TRP A 184 -0.35 -20.99 16.40
C TRP A 184 -1.71 -20.91 15.68
N ASN A 185 -2.40 -22.03 15.46
CA ASN A 185 -3.73 -22.08 14.87
C ASN A 185 -4.85 -22.11 15.94
N ASN A 186 -4.51 -22.33 17.19
CA ASN A 186 -5.44 -22.19 18.31
C ASN A 186 -5.47 -20.73 18.77
N TYR A 187 -6.52 -20.00 18.40
CA TYR A 187 -6.65 -18.57 18.69
C TYR A 187 -6.61 -18.24 20.19
N THR A 188 -7.25 -19.06 21.04
CA THR A 188 -7.19 -18.85 22.48
C THR A 188 -5.75 -18.95 23.00
N ASN A 189 -5.00 -19.97 22.55
CA ASN A 189 -3.59 -20.11 22.92
C ASN A 189 -2.74 -18.96 22.36
N ALA A 190 -2.99 -18.54 21.12
CA ALA A 190 -2.26 -17.47 20.47
C ALA A 190 -2.54 -16.07 21.05
N GLN A 191 -3.72 -15.86 21.66
CA GLN A 191 -4.16 -14.57 22.24
C GLN A 191 -3.87 -14.42 23.73
N LEU A 192 -3.54 -15.51 24.42
CA LEU A 192 -3.27 -15.49 25.86
C LEU A 192 -1.80 -15.77 26.20
N CYS A 193 -1.02 -16.26 25.24
CA CYS A 193 0.36 -16.66 25.45
C CYS A 193 1.32 -15.77 24.67
N GLN A 194 2.50 -15.54 25.21
CA GLN A 194 3.47 -14.63 24.62
C GLN A 194 4.12 -15.18 23.34
N THR A 195 4.44 -14.27 22.42
CA THR A 195 5.13 -14.55 21.14
C THR A 195 6.65 -14.63 21.27
N GLY A 196 7.24 -14.15 22.38
CA GLY A 196 8.68 -14.15 22.64
C GLY A 196 9.26 -15.48 23.11
N ASP A 197 10.53 -15.46 23.46
CA ASP A 197 11.28 -16.61 23.96
C ASP A 197 11.96 -16.31 25.31
N ASN A 198 12.90 -17.18 25.72
CA ASN A 198 13.64 -16.99 26.97
C ASN A 198 14.87 -16.06 26.84
N LYS A 199 15.17 -15.50 25.68
CA LYS A 199 16.21 -14.46 25.49
C LYS A 199 15.58 -13.08 25.51
N VAL A 200 14.53 -12.91 24.72
CA VAL A 200 13.67 -11.73 24.72
C VAL A 200 12.24 -12.21 24.97
N ALA A 201 11.79 -12.05 26.20
CA ALA A 201 10.38 -12.27 26.53
C ALA A 201 9.55 -11.13 25.96
N LEU A 202 8.40 -11.48 25.39
CA LEU A 202 7.40 -10.51 24.93
C LEU A 202 6.14 -10.70 25.77
N PRO A 203 6.11 -10.21 27.04
CA PRO A 203 4.95 -10.36 27.90
C PRO A 203 3.72 -9.80 27.22
N ASP A 204 2.69 -10.64 27.16
CA ASP A 204 1.45 -10.40 26.43
C ASP A 204 0.53 -9.48 27.24
N LEU A 205 0.14 -8.34 26.67
CA LEU A 205 -0.70 -7.36 27.36
C LEU A 205 -2.12 -7.90 27.55
N PHE A 206 -2.64 -7.77 28.77
CA PHE A 206 -3.99 -8.15 29.12
C PHE A 206 -4.99 -7.16 28.49
N THR A 207 -5.19 -7.29 27.18
CA THR A 207 -6.01 -6.35 26.40
C THR A 207 -7.50 -6.42 26.72
N GLU A 208 -7.97 -7.34 27.55
CA GLU A 208 -9.30 -7.36 28.18
C GLU A 208 -9.39 -6.47 29.42
N HIS A 209 -8.25 -6.06 30.02
CA HIS A 209 -8.22 -5.21 31.20
C HIS A 209 -8.47 -3.75 30.85
N GLU A 210 -9.47 -3.13 31.49
CA GLU A 210 -9.94 -1.76 31.15
C GLU A 210 -8.82 -0.72 31.16
N VAL A 211 -7.93 -0.74 32.17
CA VAL A 211 -6.81 0.21 32.27
C VAL A 211 -5.85 0.04 31.09
N VAL A 212 -5.56 -1.19 30.66
CA VAL A 212 -4.71 -1.47 29.49
C VAL A 212 -5.36 -0.89 28.23
N GLN A 213 -6.66 -1.14 28.03
CA GLN A 213 -7.43 -0.63 26.89
C GLN A 213 -7.39 0.91 26.84
N GLN A 214 -7.76 1.56 27.93
CA GLN A 214 -7.83 3.03 27.97
C GLN A 214 -6.45 3.66 27.78
N THR A 215 -5.41 3.05 28.33
CA THR A 215 -4.03 3.53 28.20
C THR A 215 -3.54 3.43 26.75
N LEU A 216 -3.76 2.29 26.08
CA LEU A 216 -3.38 2.09 24.68
C LEU A 216 -4.16 3.03 23.74
N ILE A 217 -5.48 3.19 23.95
CA ILE A 217 -6.30 4.12 23.15
C ILE A 217 -5.81 5.56 23.32
N LYS A 218 -5.57 6.00 24.56
CA LYS A 218 -5.07 7.35 24.83
C LYS A 218 -3.71 7.58 24.18
N TRP A 219 -2.77 6.67 24.40
CA TRP A 219 -1.43 6.74 23.82
C TRP A 219 -1.46 6.80 22.28
N ALA A 220 -2.23 5.94 21.63
CA ALA A 220 -2.32 5.93 20.17
C ALA A 220 -2.93 7.22 19.61
N LYS A 221 -3.94 7.80 20.28
CA LYS A 221 -4.50 9.12 19.91
C LYS A 221 -3.47 10.24 20.05
N GLU A 222 -2.70 10.24 21.13
CA GLU A 222 -1.62 11.21 21.35
C GLU A 222 -0.54 11.08 20.27
N LEU A 223 -0.14 9.85 19.91
CA LEU A 223 0.82 9.57 18.87
C LEU A 223 0.33 10.09 17.50
N ILE A 224 -0.90 9.73 17.12
CA ILE A 224 -1.54 10.17 15.86
C ILE A 224 -1.62 11.70 15.80
N SER A 225 -2.11 12.35 16.86
CA SER A 225 -2.28 13.80 16.86
C SER A 225 -0.96 14.55 16.88
N THR A 226 0.04 14.03 17.60
CA THR A 226 1.36 14.68 17.72
C THR A 226 2.12 14.66 16.39
N TYR A 227 2.08 13.52 15.68
CA TYR A 227 2.86 13.32 14.46
C TYR A 227 2.01 13.35 13.19
N SER A 228 0.73 13.73 13.29
CA SER A 228 -0.20 13.79 12.15
C SER A 228 -0.21 12.47 11.34
N ILE A 229 -0.36 11.34 12.04
CA ILE A 229 -0.37 10.01 11.41
C ILE A 229 -1.71 9.78 10.71
N ASP A 230 -1.69 9.32 9.45
CA ASP A 230 -2.89 9.11 8.64
C ASP A 230 -3.49 7.71 8.78
N GLY A 231 -2.71 6.73 9.23
CA GLY A 231 -3.17 5.36 9.43
C GLY A 231 -2.19 4.53 10.23
N LEU A 232 -2.65 3.39 10.75
CA LEU A 232 -1.85 2.46 11.54
C LEU A 232 -1.76 1.08 10.87
N ARG A 233 -0.59 0.45 10.95
CA ARG A 233 -0.47 -1.00 10.83
C ARG A 233 -0.39 -1.55 12.26
N ILE A 234 -1.26 -2.47 12.63
CA ILE A 234 -1.25 -3.09 13.95
C ILE A 234 -0.46 -4.38 13.88
N ASP A 235 0.67 -4.39 14.57
CA ASP A 235 1.52 -5.56 14.72
C ASP A 235 0.80 -6.66 15.47
N ALA A 236 1.05 -7.91 15.07
CA ALA A 236 0.54 -9.10 15.74
C ALA A 236 -0.97 -9.06 16.06
N ALA A 237 -1.79 -8.43 15.21
CA ALA A 237 -3.23 -8.24 15.45
C ALA A 237 -3.98 -9.56 15.67
N LYS A 238 -3.46 -10.68 15.15
CA LYS A 238 -3.96 -12.03 15.42
C LYS A 238 -3.89 -12.41 16.91
N HIS A 239 -2.94 -11.85 17.64
CA HIS A 239 -2.65 -12.15 19.03
C HIS A 239 -3.38 -11.21 20.00
N VAL A 240 -3.90 -10.10 19.52
CA VAL A 240 -4.71 -9.14 20.28
C VAL A 240 -6.14 -9.66 20.45
N ASN A 241 -6.75 -9.46 21.62
CA ASN A 241 -8.16 -9.77 21.83
C ASN A 241 -9.04 -9.10 20.76
N PRO A 242 -9.86 -9.86 20.01
CA PRO A 242 -10.65 -9.30 18.89
C PRO A 242 -11.66 -8.23 19.31
N SER A 243 -12.25 -8.35 20.51
CA SER A 243 -13.21 -7.35 21.01
C SER A 243 -12.49 -6.03 21.35
N PHE A 244 -11.29 -6.11 21.92
CA PHE A 244 -10.45 -4.93 22.12
C PHE A 244 -10.01 -4.33 20.78
N LEU A 245 -9.55 -5.14 19.84
CA LEU A 245 -9.10 -4.67 18.52
C LEU A 245 -10.20 -3.85 17.83
N LYS A 246 -11.46 -4.32 17.89
CA LYS A 246 -12.62 -3.57 17.40
C LYS A 246 -12.84 -2.26 18.15
N GLY A 247 -12.86 -2.31 19.48
CA GLY A 247 -13.05 -1.11 20.32
C GLY A 247 -11.93 -0.09 20.14
N PHE A 248 -10.70 -0.55 19.96
CA PHE A 248 -9.53 0.30 19.65
C PHE A 248 -9.73 1.00 18.30
N GLY A 249 -10.14 0.26 17.26
CA GLY A 249 -10.41 0.81 15.94
C GLY A 249 -11.51 1.87 15.94
N ASP A 250 -12.63 1.56 16.59
CA ASP A 250 -13.75 2.50 16.75
C ASP A 250 -13.32 3.77 17.49
N ALA A 251 -12.47 3.64 18.52
CA ALA A 251 -11.99 4.77 19.31
C ALA A 251 -10.97 5.64 18.57
N ILE A 252 -10.09 5.05 17.76
CA ILE A 252 -9.08 5.75 16.96
C ILE A 252 -9.73 6.47 15.78
N GLY A 253 -10.68 5.83 15.09
CA GLY A 253 -11.44 6.43 13.98
C GLY A 253 -10.63 6.69 12.71
N SER A 254 -9.46 6.04 12.53
CA SER A 254 -8.62 6.12 11.33
C SER A 254 -8.51 4.76 10.64
N PHE A 255 -7.99 4.75 9.42
CA PHE A 255 -7.65 3.50 8.74
C PHE A 255 -6.63 2.69 9.54
N MET A 256 -6.93 1.41 9.73
CA MET A 256 -6.00 0.47 10.33
C MET A 256 -5.97 -0.83 9.54
N THR A 257 -4.75 -1.33 9.29
CA THR A 257 -4.52 -2.67 8.77
C THR A 257 -3.83 -3.52 9.84
N GLY A 258 -4.44 -4.65 10.22
CA GLY A 258 -3.93 -5.52 11.28
C GLY A 258 -3.25 -6.76 10.74
N GLU A 259 -2.06 -7.08 11.24
CA GLU A 259 -1.35 -8.27 10.81
C GLU A 259 -2.04 -9.55 11.31
N VAL A 260 -2.61 -10.29 10.38
CA VAL A 260 -3.16 -11.63 10.60
C VAL A 260 -2.52 -12.57 9.59
N MET A 261 -1.36 -13.15 9.96
CA MET A 261 -0.62 -14.06 9.09
C MET A 261 -1.32 -15.41 9.03
N GLN A 262 -2.31 -15.54 8.13
CA GLN A 262 -3.10 -16.75 7.91
C GLN A 262 -3.45 -16.98 6.45
N GLN A 263 -3.43 -18.25 6.03
CA GLN A 263 -3.80 -18.64 4.66
C GLN A 263 -5.32 -18.79 4.49
N GLU A 264 -6.04 -19.11 5.57
CA GLU A 264 -7.48 -19.40 5.54
C GLU A 264 -8.30 -18.13 5.29
N VAL A 265 -9.09 -18.16 4.21
CA VAL A 265 -9.97 -17.05 3.82
C VAL A 265 -10.97 -16.72 4.91
N SER A 266 -11.58 -17.73 5.52
CA SER A 266 -12.55 -17.53 6.60
C SER A 266 -11.99 -16.72 7.77
N THR A 267 -10.74 -16.94 8.13
CA THR A 267 -10.07 -16.19 9.19
C THR A 267 -9.81 -14.74 8.78
N ILE A 268 -9.20 -14.53 7.62
CA ILE A 268 -8.88 -13.17 7.12
C ILE A 268 -10.16 -12.35 6.98
N CYS A 269 -11.21 -12.93 6.39
CA CYS A 269 -12.48 -12.24 6.24
C CYS A 269 -13.21 -12.02 7.57
N GLN A 270 -13.09 -12.95 8.53
CA GLN A 270 -13.63 -12.74 9.88
C GLN A 270 -13.01 -11.51 10.56
N TYR A 271 -11.70 -11.32 10.44
CA TYR A 271 -11.05 -10.12 10.99
C TYR A 271 -11.53 -8.85 10.28
N GLN A 272 -11.55 -8.84 8.96
CA GLN A 272 -11.99 -7.69 8.18
C GLN A 272 -13.48 -7.36 8.40
N ASN A 273 -14.35 -8.36 8.47
CA ASN A 273 -15.79 -8.16 8.62
C ASN A 273 -16.19 -7.70 10.03
N ASN A 274 -15.41 -8.07 11.08
CA ASN A 274 -15.87 -7.91 12.46
C ASN A 274 -14.96 -7.07 13.37
N TYR A 275 -13.65 -6.99 13.10
CA TYR A 275 -12.72 -6.52 14.11
C TYR A 275 -11.84 -5.33 13.67
N ILE A 276 -11.47 -5.24 12.39
CA ILE A 276 -10.59 -4.19 11.90
C ILE A 276 -10.88 -3.88 10.43
N SER A 277 -10.74 -2.62 10.01
CA SER A 277 -11.10 -2.18 8.66
C SER A 277 -10.31 -2.85 7.53
N SER A 278 -9.08 -3.29 7.79
CA SER A 278 -8.19 -3.92 6.81
C SER A 278 -7.27 -4.94 7.45
N VAL A 279 -6.86 -5.92 6.66
CA VAL A 279 -5.77 -6.86 6.96
C VAL A 279 -4.97 -7.13 5.68
N PRO A 280 -3.66 -7.47 5.77
CA PRO A 280 -2.89 -7.96 4.63
C PRO A 280 -3.50 -9.23 4.05
N ASN A 281 -3.62 -9.29 2.72
CA ASN A 281 -4.29 -10.38 2.01
C ASN A 281 -3.37 -11.60 1.84
N TYR A 282 -3.05 -12.27 2.94
CA TYR A 282 -2.21 -13.47 2.92
C TYR A 282 -2.77 -14.61 2.06
N PRO A 283 -4.10 -14.89 1.99
CA PRO A 283 -4.62 -15.92 1.08
C PRO A 283 -4.24 -15.67 -0.39
N ILE A 284 -4.33 -14.41 -0.83
CA ILE A 284 -3.89 -14.02 -2.19
C ILE A 284 -2.37 -14.10 -2.32
N TYR A 285 -1.61 -13.62 -1.32
CA TYR A 285 -0.14 -13.72 -1.30
C TYR A 285 0.33 -15.17 -1.55
N TYR A 286 -0.16 -16.14 -0.78
CA TYR A 286 0.24 -17.54 -0.96
C TYR A 286 -0.17 -18.12 -2.32
N SER A 287 -1.35 -17.74 -2.83
CA SER A 287 -1.82 -18.21 -4.14
C SER A 287 -1.07 -17.55 -5.29
N LEU A 288 -0.69 -16.28 -5.15
CA LEU A 288 0.15 -15.55 -6.10
C LEU A 288 1.53 -16.20 -6.21
N LEU A 289 2.18 -16.49 -5.08
CA LEU A 289 3.46 -17.19 -5.08
C LEU A 289 3.35 -18.56 -5.77
N LYS A 290 2.34 -19.38 -5.42
CA LYS A 290 2.14 -20.68 -6.07
C LYS A 290 1.93 -20.57 -7.58
N ALA A 291 1.25 -19.53 -8.05
CA ALA A 291 1.03 -19.31 -9.48
C ALA A 291 2.34 -19.08 -10.25
N PHE A 292 3.27 -18.32 -9.65
CA PHE A 292 4.50 -17.90 -10.33
C PHE A 292 5.77 -18.67 -9.93
N THR A 293 5.72 -19.48 -8.84
CA THR A 293 6.85 -20.36 -8.46
C THR A 293 6.59 -21.84 -8.73
N GLN A 294 5.31 -22.25 -8.82
CA GLN A 294 4.91 -23.66 -8.95
C GLN A 294 3.99 -23.92 -10.14
N GLY A 295 3.68 -22.91 -10.95
CA GLY A 295 2.85 -23.03 -12.16
C GLY A 295 1.34 -23.18 -11.90
N ASN A 296 0.84 -22.93 -10.68
CA ASN A 296 -0.56 -23.15 -10.32
C ASN A 296 -1.42 -21.88 -10.51
N THR A 297 -1.60 -21.44 -11.76
CA THR A 297 -2.39 -20.24 -12.10
C THR A 297 -3.86 -20.37 -11.71
N SER A 298 -4.47 -21.56 -11.85
CA SER A 298 -5.87 -21.80 -11.51
C SER A 298 -6.15 -21.55 -10.02
N ALA A 299 -5.20 -21.86 -9.13
CA ALA A 299 -5.34 -21.61 -7.70
C ALA A 299 -5.50 -20.11 -7.41
N LEU A 300 -4.73 -19.24 -8.09
CA LEU A 300 -4.85 -17.79 -7.93
C LEU A 300 -6.22 -17.26 -8.37
N ALA A 301 -6.68 -17.69 -9.56
CA ALA A 301 -7.99 -17.26 -10.07
C ALA A 301 -9.15 -17.72 -9.16
N ASN A 302 -9.08 -18.94 -8.61
CA ASN A 302 -10.09 -19.45 -7.67
C ASN A 302 -10.02 -18.70 -6.33
N GLN A 303 -8.82 -18.37 -5.86
CA GLN A 303 -8.63 -17.62 -4.62
C GLN A 303 -9.21 -16.21 -4.71
N VAL A 304 -9.06 -15.53 -5.85
CA VAL A 304 -9.68 -14.22 -6.09
C VAL A 304 -11.21 -14.32 -5.95
N GLU A 305 -11.84 -15.31 -6.57
CA GLU A 305 -13.29 -15.51 -6.45
C GLU A 305 -13.73 -15.85 -5.02
N LEU A 306 -12.96 -16.69 -4.32
CA LEU A 306 -13.26 -17.07 -2.94
C LEU A 306 -13.20 -15.86 -1.99
N MET A 307 -12.17 -15.01 -2.11
CA MET A 307 -12.04 -13.80 -1.31
C MET A 307 -13.23 -12.86 -1.50
N LYS A 308 -13.64 -12.62 -2.75
CA LYS A 308 -14.78 -11.74 -3.10
C LYS A 308 -16.10 -12.21 -2.50
N ASN A 309 -16.27 -13.51 -2.35
CA ASN A 309 -17.50 -14.11 -1.82
C ASN A 309 -17.50 -14.25 -0.29
N SER A 310 -16.38 -13.95 0.37
CA SER A 310 -16.20 -14.21 1.81
C SER A 310 -15.98 -12.95 2.63
N CYS A 311 -15.25 -11.97 2.10
CA CYS A 311 -14.98 -10.71 2.79
C CYS A 311 -16.02 -9.66 2.38
N ASP A 312 -16.42 -8.81 3.33
CA ASP A 312 -17.36 -7.72 3.09
C ASP A 312 -16.78 -6.68 2.13
N ASP A 313 -15.48 -6.40 2.24
CA ASP A 313 -14.81 -5.41 1.40
C ASP A 313 -13.37 -5.79 1.04
N VAL A 314 -13.19 -6.61 0.01
CA VAL A 314 -11.85 -6.98 -0.48
C VAL A 314 -11.04 -5.78 -0.97
N THR A 315 -11.70 -4.65 -1.28
CA THR A 315 -11.02 -3.44 -1.77
C THR A 315 -10.37 -2.61 -0.66
N ALA A 316 -10.64 -2.95 0.60
CA ALA A 316 -9.97 -2.38 1.76
C ALA A 316 -8.76 -3.18 2.23
N LEU A 317 -8.58 -4.43 1.76
CA LEU A 317 -7.44 -5.27 2.14
C LEU A 317 -6.12 -4.70 1.60
N VAL A 318 -4.99 -5.02 2.25
CA VAL A 318 -3.67 -4.68 1.71
C VAL A 318 -3.21 -5.77 0.75
N SER A 319 -2.97 -5.39 -0.52
CA SER A 319 -2.38 -6.27 -1.55
C SER A 319 -0.86 -6.17 -1.50
N PHE A 320 -0.18 -7.30 -1.36
CA PHE A 320 1.29 -7.35 -1.27
C PHE A 320 1.83 -8.67 -1.82
N SER A 321 3.11 -8.71 -2.17
CA SER A 321 3.84 -9.92 -2.59
C SER A 321 5.15 -10.15 -1.82
N GLU A 322 5.62 -9.14 -1.09
CA GLU A 322 6.73 -9.21 -0.15
C GLU A 322 6.45 -8.34 1.06
N ASN A 323 7.01 -8.71 2.22
CA ASN A 323 7.13 -7.85 3.40
C ASN A 323 8.37 -8.26 4.20
N HIS A 324 8.61 -7.63 5.34
CA HIS A 324 9.80 -7.86 6.15
C HIS A 324 9.80 -9.19 6.95
N ASP A 325 8.72 -9.98 6.87
CA ASP A 325 8.56 -11.25 7.60
C ASP A 325 8.52 -12.49 6.68
N VAL A 326 8.40 -12.29 5.37
CA VAL A 326 8.41 -13.39 4.40
C VAL A 326 9.63 -13.32 3.48
N ALA A 327 9.99 -14.47 2.90
CA ALA A 327 11.07 -14.55 1.91
C ALA A 327 10.76 -13.64 0.70
N ARG A 328 11.78 -12.99 0.16
CA ARG A 328 11.64 -12.21 -1.06
C ARG A 328 11.35 -13.12 -2.25
N PHE A 329 10.58 -12.65 -3.22
CA PHE A 329 10.22 -13.42 -4.40
C PHE A 329 11.47 -13.87 -5.17
N ALA A 330 12.45 -12.98 -5.35
CA ALA A 330 13.69 -13.27 -6.05
C ALA A 330 14.54 -14.39 -5.41
N SER A 331 14.40 -14.62 -4.08
CA SER A 331 15.07 -15.75 -3.40
C SER A 331 14.47 -17.11 -3.78
N MET A 332 13.21 -17.12 -4.19
CA MET A 332 12.52 -18.34 -4.64
C MET A 332 12.70 -18.57 -6.14
N VAL A 333 12.63 -17.51 -6.93
CA VAL A 333 12.77 -17.55 -8.40
C VAL A 333 13.41 -16.25 -8.89
N HIS A 334 14.62 -16.34 -9.45
CA HIS A 334 15.39 -15.20 -9.97
C HIS A 334 14.92 -14.69 -11.36
N ASP A 335 13.79 -15.18 -11.88
CA ASP A 335 13.28 -14.80 -13.19
C ASP A 335 12.62 -13.41 -13.16
N MET A 336 13.17 -12.48 -13.92
CA MET A 336 12.70 -11.09 -13.98
C MET A 336 11.29 -10.96 -14.55
N ALA A 337 10.90 -11.77 -15.54
CA ALA A 337 9.56 -11.72 -16.10
C ALA A 337 8.52 -12.20 -15.07
N LEU A 338 8.84 -13.23 -14.28
CA LEU A 338 7.96 -13.68 -13.20
C LEU A 338 7.83 -12.61 -12.10
N ALA A 339 8.93 -11.93 -11.72
CA ALA A 339 8.89 -10.82 -10.79
C ALA A 339 8.00 -9.66 -11.29
N LYS A 340 8.08 -9.32 -12.59
CA LYS A 340 7.23 -8.32 -13.23
C LYS A 340 5.75 -8.71 -13.19
N ASN A 341 5.42 -9.98 -13.42
CA ASN A 341 4.04 -10.49 -13.35
C ASN A 341 3.48 -10.38 -11.91
N VAL A 342 4.26 -10.77 -10.90
CA VAL A 342 3.90 -10.66 -9.48
C VAL A 342 3.64 -9.20 -9.10
N LEU A 343 4.51 -8.28 -9.48
CA LEU A 343 4.32 -6.84 -9.22
C LEU A 343 3.11 -6.27 -9.96
N THR A 344 2.90 -6.66 -11.22
CA THR A 344 1.75 -6.21 -12.01
C THR A 344 0.43 -6.62 -11.34
N PHE A 345 0.34 -7.88 -10.89
CA PHE A 345 -0.82 -8.33 -10.12
C PHE A 345 -0.96 -7.53 -8.83
N THR A 346 0.07 -7.44 -8.00
CA THR A 346 0.05 -6.77 -6.70
C THR A 346 -0.44 -5.32 -6.80
N MET A 347 0.03 -4.57 -7.80
CA MET A 347 -0.27 -3.16 -7.96
C MET A 347 -1.64 -2.86 -8.55
N LEU A 348 -2.18 -3.77 -9.37
CA LEU A 348 -3.44 -3.54 -10.10
C LEU A 348 -4.63 -4.37 -9.59
N PHE A 349 -4.37 -5.28 -8.64
CA PHE A 349 -5.40 -6.09 -7.98
C PHE A 349 -6.26 -5.24 -7.01
N ASP A 350 -7.19 -5.89 -6.33
CA ASP A 350 -8.04 -5.27 -5.32
C ASP A 350 -7.24 -4.89 -4.07
N GLY A 351 -7.67 -3.80 -3.44
CA GLY A 351 -7.13 -3.32 -2.19
C GLY A 351 -6.11 -2.19 -2.34
N VAL A 352 -5.44 -1.92 -1.23
CA VAL A 352 -4.37 -0.93 -1.09
C VAL A 352 -3.05 -1.63 -1.42
N PRO A 353 -2.42 -1.37 -2.58
CA PRO A 353 -1.17 -2.02 -2.91
C PRO A 353 -0.05 -1.52 -2.02
N MET A 354 0.74 -2.47 -1.49
CA MET A 354 1.91 -2.21 -0.65
C MET A 354 3.13 -2.93 -1.23
N ILE A 355 4.20 -2.19 -1.47
CA ILE A 355 5.48 -2.70 -1.94
C ILE A 355 6.50 -2.54 -0.82
N TYR A 356 7.19 -3.62 -0.50
CA TYR A 356 8.27 -3.61 0.49
C TYR A 356 9.58 -3.09 -0.12
N GLN A 357 10.29 -2.21 0.60
CA GLN A 357 11.58 -1.67 0.17
C GLN A 357 12.52 -2.76 -0.34
N GLY A 358 13.14 -2.53 -1.50
CA GLY A 358 14.05 -3.46 -2.14
C GLY A 358 13.39 -4.42 -3.13
N GLN A 359 12.07 -4.59 -3.13
CA GLN A 359 11.37 -5.37 -4.15
C GLN A 359 11.55 -4.75 -5.53
N GLU A 360 11.52 -3.43 -5.63
CA GLU A 360 11.78 -2.67 -6.86
C GLU A 360 13.24 -2.73 -7.33
N GLN A 361 14.15 -3.21 -6.47
CA GLN A 361 15.55 -3.47 -6.77
C GLN A 361 15.86 -4.96 -6.97
N HIS A 362 14.83 -5.82 -6.92
CA HIS A 362 14.96 -7.27 -7.05
C HIS A 362 15.91 -7.88 -6.01
N LEU A 363 15.88 -7.39 -4.77
CA LEU A 363 16.63 -7.99 -3.66
C LEU A 363 16.12 -9.40 -3.37
N ASP A 364 16.98 -10.28 -2.84
CA ASP A 364 16.76 -11.73 -2.84
C ASP A 364 16.98 -12.43 -1.49
N GLY A 365 16.86 -11.71 -0.39
CA GLY A 365 16.98 -12.28 0.95
C GLY A 365 15.96 -13.40 1.21
N PRO A 366 16.41 -14.62 1.64
CA PRO A 366 15.56 -15.81 1.68
C PRO A 366 14.59 -15.88 2.87
N GLY A 367 14.60 -14.92 3.76
CA GLY A 367 13.73 -14.85 4.94
C GLY A 367 14.38 -14.08 6.07
N THR A 368 13.68 -13.89 7.16
CA THR A 368 14.16 -13.12 8.32
C THR A 368 15.38 -13.81 8.97
N PRO A 369 16.49 -13.07 9.21
CA PRO A 369 16.66 -11.63 9.03
C PRO A 369 17.20 -11.21 7.64
N ASP A 370 17.49 -12.14 6.74
CA ASP A 370 18.22 -11.86 5.50
C ASP A 370 17.37 -11.12 4.45
N ASN A 371 16.03 -11.16 4.55
CA ASN A 371 15.11 -10.35 3.74
C ASN A 371 15.01 -8.88 4.18
N ARG A 372 15.83 -8.45 5.15
CA ARG A 372 15.86 -7.08 5.70
C ARG A 372 17.13 -6.36 5.28
N GLU A 373 17.45 -6.46 3.98
CA GLU A 373 18.63 -5.82 3.38
C GLU A 373 18.50 -4.30 3.43
N ALA A 374 19.65 -3.64 3.49
CA ALA A 374 19.74 -2.20 3.43
C ALA A 374 19.61 -1.70 1.99
N ILE A 375 18.53 -0.97 1.69
CA ILE A 375 18.22 -0.49 0.34
C ILE A 375 19.29 0.47 -0.20
N TRP A 376 19.98 1.23 0.67
CA TRP A 376 21.03 2.15 0.23
C TRP A 376 22.19 1.46 -0.51
N LEU A 377 22.41 0.15 -0.31
CA LEU A 377 23.41 -0.62 -1.03
C LEU A 377 23.08 -0.80 -2.51
N SER A 378 21.81 -0.67 -2.90
CA SER A 378 21.38 -0.59 -4.31
C SER A 378 21.66 0.78 -4.93
N LYS A 379 22.12 1.76 -4.14
CA LYS A 379 22.32 3.16 -4.52
C LYS A 379 21.01 3.83 -5.02
N TYR A 380 19.87 3.31 -4.57
CA TYR A 380 18.54 3.77 -5.00
C TYR A 380 18.43 3.85 -6.52
N ASN A 381 18.79 2.77 -7.22
CA ASN A 381 18.87 2.74 -8.67
C ASN A 381 17.49 2.95 -9.32
N THR A 382 17.24 4.15 -9.85
CA THR A 382 15.99 4.49 -10.54
C THR A 382 15.92 3.91 -11.96
N ASP A 383 17.01 3.34 -12.48
CA ASP A 383 17.07 2.64 -13.76
C ASP A 383 16.71 1.16 -13.66
N ALA A 384 16.54 0.61 -12.43
CA ALA A 384 16.11 -0.77 -12.23
C ALA A 384 14.79 -1.05 -12.95
N GLU A 385 14.68 -2.24 -13.57
CA GLU A 385 13.50 -2.59 -14.38
C GLU A 385 12.22 -2.58 -13.56
N LEU A 386 12.27 -3.12 -12.33
CA LEU A 386 11.09 -3.18 -11.46
C LEU A 386 10.73 -1.81 -10.88
N TYR A 387 11.71 -0.92 -10.64
CA TYR A 387 11.45 0.48 -10.27
C TYR A 387 10.61 1.19 -11.34
N LYS A 388 11.05 1.08 -12.61
CA LYS A 388 10.33 1.67 -13.76
C LYS A 388 8.96 1.03 -13.98
N LEU A 389 8.85 -0.29 -13.77
CA LEU A 389 7.56 -0.98 -13.85
C LEU A 389 6.58 -0.47 -12.80
N VAL A 390 7.00 -0.39 -11.53
CA VAL A 390 6.14 0.11 -10.42
C VAL A 390 5.69 1.54 -10.71
N ALA A 391 6.56 2.40 -11.24
CA ALA A 391 6.19 3.76 -11.64
C ALA A 391 5.07 3.78 -12.70
N LYS A 392 5.14 2.92 -13.74
CA LYS A 392 4.10 2.79 -14.77
C LYS A 392 2.79 2.25 -14.17
N LEU A 393 2.87 1.25 -13.30
CA LEU A 393 1.68 0.64 -12.67
C LEU A 393 0.97 1.62 -11.73
N ASN A 394 1.71 2.41 -10.95
CA ASN A 394 1.15 3.49 -10.16
C ASN A 394 0.50 4.56 -11.04
N ALA A 395 1.15 4.94 -12.14
CA ALA A 395 0.62 5.95 -13.05
C ALA A 395 -0.73 5.53 -13.66
N ILE A 396 -0.86 4.27 -14.13
CA ILE A 396 -2.14 3.81 -14.69
C ILE A 396 -3.22 3.64 -13.62
N ARG A 397 -2.87 3.14 -12.43
CA ARG A 397 -3.82 3.03 -11.31
C ARG A 397 -4.38 4.40 -10.92
N LYS A 398 -3.52 5.41 -10.78
CA LYS A 398 -3.91 6.79 -10.50
C LYS A 398 -4.72 7.41 -11.63
N HIS A 399 -4.37 7.13 -12.87
CA HIS A 399 -5.10 7.63 -14.03
C HIS A 399 -6.51 7.03 -14.10
N ALA A 400 -6.65 5.72 -13.89
CA ALA A 400 -7.95 5.06 -13.84
C ALA A 400 -8.83 5.63 -12.70
N TYR A 401 -8.27 5.84 -11.50
CA TYR A 401 -8.95 6.48 -10.38
C TYR A 401 -9.37 7.91 -10.68
N LYS A 402 -8.52 8.68 -11.33
CA LYS A 402 -8.82 10.07 -11.71
C LYS A 402 -9.96 10.18 -12.73
N LEU A 403 -10.03 9.22 -13.66
CA LEU A 403 -11.12 9.14 -14.63
C LEU A 403 -12.42 8.62 -14.02
N ASP A 404 -12.32 7.77 -13.00
CA ASP A 404 -13.44 7.20 -12.27
C ASP A 404 -13.06 6.96 -10.81
N PRO A 405 -13.43 7.87 -9.89
CA PRO A 405 -13.12 7.71 -8.47
C PRO A 405 -13.68 6.42 -7.86
N ASN A 406 -14.70 5.81 -8.48
CA ASN A 406 -15.22 4.52 -8.02
C ASN A 406 -14.31 3.33 -8.39
N TYR A 407 -13.30 3.52 -9.25
CA TYR A 407 -12.36 2.45 -9.67
C TYR A 407 -11.78 1.67 -8.48
N VAL A 408 -11.45 2.33 -7.39
CA VAL A 408 -10.85 1.71 -6.20
C VAL A 408 -11.83 0.89 -5.36
N ASN A 409 -13.15 1.07 -5.57
CA ASN A 409 -14.21 0.30 -4.92
C ASN A 409 -14.70 -0.87 -5.79
N LEU A 410 -14.24 -0.96 -7.04
CA LEU A 410 -14.62 -2.05 -7.95
C LEU A 410 -13.70 -3.25 -7.73
N GLN A 411 -14.29 -4.43 -7.83
CA GLN A 411 -13.56 -5.70 -7.69
C GLN A 411 -12.93 -6.14 -9.02
N THR A 412 -11.83 -6.87 -8.91
CA THR A 412 -11.13 -7.51 -10.02
C THR A 412 -11.81 -8.82 -10.40
N TYR A 413 -11.95 -9.09 -11.71
CA TYR A 413 -12.58 -10.30 -12.24
C TYR A 413 -11.62 -11.05 -13.18
N PRO A 414 -11.41 -12.37 -13.00
CA PRO A 414 -10.71 -13.17 -13.98
C PRO A 414 -11.58 -13.29 -15.25
N ILE A 415 -10.99 -12.96 -16.40
CA ILE A 415 -11.66 -13.01 -17.72
C ILE A 415 -11.04 -14.06 -18.65
N TYR A 416 -9.83 -14.54 -18.34
CA TYR A 416 -9.18 -15.64 -19.04
C TYR A 416 -8.41 -16.52 -18.05
N ARG A 417 -8.50 -17.82 -18.21
CA ARG A 417 -7.83 -18.83 -17.39
C ARG A 417 -7.21 -19.88 -18.32
N GLY A 418 -5.96 -19.64 -18.73
CA GLY A 418 -5.12 -20.60 -19.45
C GLY A 418 -4.31 -21.49 -18.54
N GLY A 419 -3.52 -22.39 -19.12
CA GLY A 419 -2.59 -23.25 -18.38
C GLY A 419 -1.47 -22.45 -17.71
N SER A 420 -0.95 -21.46 -18.43
CA SER A 420 0.16 -20.61 -18.00
C SER A 420 -0.22 -19.13 -17.90
N GLU A 421 -1.33 -18.71 -18.50
CA GLU A 421 -1.75 -17.33 -18.56
C GLU A 421 -3.04 -17.09 -17.79
N LEU A 422 -3.12 -15.91 -17.18
CA LEU A 422 -4.31 -15.38 -16.54
C LEU A 422 -4.57 -13.97 -17.05
N ALA A 423 -5.82 -13.63 -17.37
CA ALA A 423 -6.19 -12.25 -17.55
C ALA A 423 -7.27 -11.82 -16.57
N PHE A 424 -7.12 -10.62 -16.05
CA PHE A 424 -8.06 -10.01 -15.12
C PHE A 424 -8.46 -8.62 -15.62
N ARG A 425 -9.69 -8.23 -15.31
CA ARG A 425 -10.17 -6.86 -15.54
C ARG A 425 -10.60 -6.20 -14.25
N LYS A 426 -10.38 -4.89 -14.14
CA LYS A 426 -10.90 -4.02 -13.07
C LYS A 426 -11.40 -2.71 -13.67
N GLY A 427 -12.56 -2.27 -13.23
CA GLY A 427 -13.20 -1.05 -13.73
C GLY A 427 -14.52 -1.33 -14.45
N VAL A 428 -15.25 -0.25 -14.78
CA VAL A 428 -16.50 -0.32 -15.53
C VAL A 428 -16.26 -0.46 -17.02
N GLU A 429 -17.25 -0.94 -17.75
CA GLU A 429 -17.21 -1.10 -19.21
C GLU A 429 -16.70 0.16 -19.92
N GLY A 430 -15.77 -0.02 -20.85
CA GLY A 430 -15.14 1.04 -21.64
C GLY A 430 -14.06 1.85 -20.92
N ARG A 431 -13.76 1.57 -19.62
CA ARG A 431 -12.66 2.20 -18.84
C ARG A 431 -11.96 1.21 -17.91
N GLN A 432 -12.15 -0.06 -18.11
CA GLN A 432 -11.44 -1.06 -17.33
C GLN A 432 -9.94 -1.07 -17.64
N VAL A 433 -9.14 -1.42 -16.65
CA VAL A 433 -7.76 -1.86 -16.81
C VAL A 433 -7.80 -3.38 -16.97
N VAL A 434 -7.14 -3.92 -17.99
CA VAL A 434 -6.99 -5.36 -18.18
C VAL A 434 -5.54 -5.73 -18.04
N MET A 435 -5.21 -6.63 -17.09
CA MET A 435 -3.88 -7.20 -16.92
C MET A 435 -3.86 -8.64 -17.43
N LEU A 436 -2.87 -8.95 -18.26
CA LEU A 436 -2.56 -10.30 -18.74
C LEU A 436 -1.22 -10.73 -18.16
N LEU A 437 -1.22 -11.84 -17.46
CA LEU A 437 -0.09 -12.39 -16.72
C LEU A 437 0.31 -13.73 -17.30
N SER A 438 1.62 -14.05 -17.27
CA SER A 438 2.16 -15.34 -17.70
C SER A 438 3.17 -15.87 -16.69
N ASN A 439 3.09 -17.17 -16.37
CA ASN A 439 4.09 -17.84 -15.51
C ASN A 439 5.14 -18.62 -16.29
N GLN A 440 5.28 -18.38 -17.58
CA GLN A 440 6.26 -19.09 -18.42
C GLN A 440 7.70 -18.60 -18.25
N GLY A 441 7.89 -17.38 -17.69
CA GLY A 441 9.21 -16.81 -17.43
C GLY A 441 9.97 -16.35 -18.68
N THR A 442 11.15 -15.78 -18.45
CA THR A 442 11.97 -15.10 -19.47
C THR A 442 12.41 -16.03 -20.62
N ASN A 443 12.51 -17.34 -20.37
CA ASN A 443 12.94 -18.31 -21.38
C ASN A 443 11.80 -18.83 -22.26
N SER A 444 10.58 -18.33 -22.14
CA SER A 444 9.47 -18.76 -22.97
C SER A 444 9.66 -18.38 -24.44
N SER A 445 9.25 -19.28 -25.34
CA SER A 445 9.20 -18.98 -26.78
C SER A 445 8.06 -18.00 -27.08
N ALA A 446 8.21 -17.22 -28.15
CA ALA A 446 7.14 -16.36 -28.64
C ALA A 446 5.95 -17.17 -29.18
N TYR A 447 4.72 -16.71 -28.89
CA TYR A 447 3.47 -17.29 -29.36
C TYR A 447 2.36 -16.24 -29.40
N ASP A 448 1.32 -16.51 -30.21
CA ASP A 448 0.13 -15.68 -30.22
C ASP A 448 -0.92 -16.25 -29.26
N LEU A 449 -1.42 -15.41 -28.37
CA LEU A 449 -2.47 -15.75 -27.41
C LEU A 449 -3.76 -15.01 -27.76
N ASN A 450 -4.83 -15.74 -27.99
CA ASN A 450 -6.16 -15.18 -28.24
C ASN A 450 -6.96 -15.14 -26.93
N ILE A 451 -7.29 -13.94 -26.43
CA ILE A 451 -7.98 -13.76 -25.15
C ILE A 451 -9.20 -12.84 -25.27
N PRO A 452 -10.25 -13.08 -24.47
CA PRO A 452 -11.29 -12.08 -24.25
C PRO A 452 -10.73 -10.92 -23.44
N VAL A 453 -11.01 -9.68 -23.86
CA VAL A 453 -10.52 -8.48 -23.18
C VAL A 453 -11.63 -7.63 -22.56
N SER A 454 -12.88 -8.07 -22.72
CA SER A 454 -14.06 -7.37 -22.15
C SER A 454 -14.22 -5.92 -22.64
N TYR A 455 -13.69 -5.59 -23.82
CA TYR A 455 -13.98 -4.36 -24.53
C TYR A 455 -14.87 -4.68 -25.75
N ASN A 456 -15.64 -3.71 -26.20
CA ASN A 456 -16.46 -3.86 -27.39
C ASN A 456 -15.59 -3.98 -28.65
N GLY A 457 -16.08 -4.72 -29.64
CA GLY A 457 -15.40 -4.85 -30.94
C GLY A 457 -15.15 -3.49 -31.57
N GLY A 458 -13.96 -3.32 -32.17
CA GLY A 458 -13.49 -2.07 -32.75
C GLY A 458 -12.87 -1.09 -31.75
N THR A 459 -12.84 -1.41 -30.45
CA THR A 459 -12.18 -0.54 -29.46
C THR A 459 -10.66 -0.55 -29.67
N GLU A 460 -10.08 0.64 -29.84
CA GLU A 460 -8.63 0.83 -29.83
C GLU A 460 -8.11 0.81 -28.39
N ILE A 461 -7.16 -0.06 -28.10
CA ILE A 461 -6.50 -0.19 -26.80
C ILE A 461 -4.99 -0.13 -26.94
N VAL A 462 -4.31 0.27 -25.88
CA VAL A 462 -2.84 0.29 -25.83
C VAL A 462 -2.36 -0.66 -24.71
N ASP A 463 -1.35 -1.48 -25.01
CA ASP A 463 -0.52 -2.11 -23.99
C ASP A 463 0.41 -1.06 -23.38
N ILE A 464 0.11 -0.64 -22.17
CA ILE A 464 0.82 0.47 -21.50
C ILE A 464 2.25 0.12 -21.12
N LEU A 465 2.57 -1.16 -20.94
CA LEU A 465 3.93 -1.57 -20.58
C LEU A 465 4.87 -1.46 -21.78
N ASN A 466 4.38 -1.75 -22.99
CA ASN A 466 5.15 -1.75 -24.23
C ASN A 466 4.80 -0.61 -25.21
N CYS A 467 3.74 0.15 -24.93
CA CYS A 467 3.25 1.25 -25.76
C CYS A 467 2.89 0.80 -27.20
N VAL A 468 2.26 -0.37 -27.31
CA VAL A 468 1.78 -0.95 -28.57
C VAL A 468 0.26 -0.89 -28.62
N ASN A 469 -0.28 -0.35 -29.74
CA ASN A 469 -1.72 -0.25 -29.96
C ASN A 469 -2.27 -1.54 -30.59
N TYR A 470 -3.49 -1.88 -30.21
CA TYR A 470 -4.27 -3.00 -30.71
C TYR A 470 -5.70 -2.58 -30.99
N THR A 471 -6.37 -3.29 -31.90
CA THR A 471 -7.81 -3.18 -32.15
C THR A 471 -8.49 -4.48 -31.71
N VAL A 472 -9.49 -4.36 -30.86
CA VAL A 472 -10.32 -5.48 -30.42
C VAL A 472 -11.19 -5.96 -31.59
N ASP A 473 -11.24 -7.25 -31.83
CA ASP A 473 -12.04 -7.81 -32.95
C ASP A 473 -13.56 -7.74 -32.69
N ALA A 474 -14.36 -8.09 -33.68
CA ALA A 474 -15.82 -8.04 -33.60
C ALA A 474 -16.42 -9.01 -32.56
N GLN A 475 -15.66 -9.99 -32.10
CA GLN A 475 -16.03 -10.97 -31.08
C GLN A 475 -15.54 -10.56 -29.66
N SER A 476 -15.00 -9.35 -29.48
CA SER A 476 -14.38 -8.88 -28.24
C SER A 476 -13.13 -9.67 -27.82
N LEU A 477 -12.43 -10.24 -28.79
CA LEU A 477 -11.17 -10.96 -28.63
C LEU A 477 -9.98 -10.11 -29.06
N LEU A 478 -8.82 -10.43 -28.48
CA LEU A 478 -7.55 -9.82 -28.81
C LEU A 478 -6.49 -10.90 -29.04
N VAL A 479 -5.82 -10.85 -30.18
CA VAL A 479 -4.60 -11.62 -30.39
C VAL A 479 -3.42 -10.86 -29.86
N VAL A 480 -2.79 -11.41 -28.81
CA VAL A 480 -1.65 -10.78 -28.11
C VAL A 480 -0.39 -11.57 -28.42
N PRO A 481 0.60 -10.97 -29.10
CA PRO A 481 1.91 -11.57 -29.22
C PRO A 481 2.60 -11.62 -27.84
N MET A 482 2.73 -12.82 -27.30
CA MET A 482 3.43 -13.08 -26.05
C MET A 482 4.88 -13.44 -26.35
N ASP A 483 5.80 -12.87 -25.59
CA ASP A 483 7.23 -13.15 -25.67
C ASP A 483 7.85 -13.05 -24.28
N LYS A 484 8.78 -13.94 -23.96
CA LYS A 484 9.59 -13.94 -22.73
C LYS A 484 8.76 -13.90 -21.43
N GLY A 485 7.52 -14.38 -21.45
CA GLY A 485 6.65 -14.40 -20.27
C GLY A 485 6.33 -13.02 -19.66
N GLU A 486 6.56 -11.94 -20.40
CA GLU A 486 6.33 -10.57 -19.92
C GLU A 486 4.83 -10.28 -19.72
N PRO A 487 4.42 -9.58 -18.66
CA PRO A 487 3.03 -9.18 -18.46
C PRO A 487 2.59 -8.15 -19.51
N ARG A 488 1.27 -8.02 -19.71
CA ARG A 488 0.66 -6.95 -20.52
C ARG A 488 -0.40 -6.24 -19.69
N VAL A 489 -0.54 -4.92 -19.93
CA VAL A 489 -1.59 -4.12 -19.28
C VAL A 489 -2.27 -3.27 -20.33
N PHE A 490 -3.54 -3.52 -20.57
CA PHE A 490 -4.32 -2.85 -21.61
C PHE A 490 -5.25 -1.79 -21.02
N PHE A 491 -5.35 -0.69 -21.75
CA PHE A 491 -6.28 0.40 -21.45
C PHE A 491 -6.77 1.07 -22.75
N PRO A 492 -8.01 1.63 -22.79
CA PRO A 492 -8.51 2.29 -24.01
C PRO A 492 -7.64 3.46 -24.44
N THR A 493 -7.18 3.47 -25.70
CA THR A 493 -6.32 4.51 -26.27
C THR A 493 -6.97 5.90 -26.18
N SER A 494 -8.30 5.98 -26.38
CA SER A 494 -9.09 7.21 -26.29
C SER A 494 -9.07 7.86 -24.91
N LEU A 495 -8.71 7.11 -23.87
CA LEU A 495 -8.67 7.56 -22.47
C LEU A 495 -7.25 7.85 -21.96
N MET A 496 -6.21 7.65 -22.79
CA MET A 496 -4.80 7.79 -22.37
C MET A 496 -4.37 9.24 -22.14
N GLN A 497 -5.10 10.21 -22.70
CA GLN A 497 -4.77 11.62 -22.51
C GLN A 497 -4.74 12.00 -21.03
N GLY A 498 -3.66 12.62 -20.58
CA GLY A 498 -3.44 12.98 -19.17
C GLY A 498 -2.84 11.89 -18.30
N SER A 499 -2.50 10.73 -18.85
CA SER A 499 -1.92 9.61 -18.11
C SER A 499 -0.43 9.78 -17.78
N GLY A 500 0.33 10.53 -18.58
CA GLY A 500 1.79 10.55 -18.52
C GLY A 500 2.47 9.31 -19.10
N LEU A 501 1.71 8.39 -19.74
CA LEU A 501 2.18 7.11 -20.25
C LEU A 501 2.18 7.08 -21.78
N CYS A 502 3.06 6.27 -22.37
CA CYS A 502 3.14 6.02 -23.82
C CYS A 502 3.14 7.27 -24.71
N GLY A 503 3.83 8.32 -24.26
CA GLY A 503 3.94 9.60 -24.98
C GLY A 503 2.76 10.56 -24.77
N TYR A 504 1.73 10.17 -24.04
CA TYR A 504 0.66 11.07 -23.64
C TYR A 504 1.13 11.95 -22.49
N PRO A 505 0.93 13.29 -22.56
CA PRO A 505 1.39 14.19 -21.49
C PRO A 505 0.60 13.96 -20.20
N LEU A 506 1.26 14.16 -19.06
CA LEU A 506 0.58 14.19 -17.76
C LEU A 506 -0.23 15.49 -17.65
N SER A 507 -1.52 15.39 -17.43
CA SER A 507 -2.40 16.55 -17.25
C SER A 507 -3.64 16.19 -16.42
N ASN A 508 -4.34 17.24 -15.94
CA ASN A 508 -5.58 17.09 -15.18
C ASN A 508 -6.80 17.05 -16.11
N VAL A 509 -7.08 15.89 -16.73
CA VAL A 509 -8.27 15.68 -17.56
C VAL A 509 -9.26 14.76 -16.83
N SER A 510 -10.57 15.00 -17.04
CA SER A 510 -11.65 14.13 -16.59
C SER A 510 -12.17 13.25 -17.72
N PHE A 511 -12.89 12.17 -17.35
CA PHE A 511 -13.55 11.30 -18.33
C PHE A 511 -14.58 12.06 -19.20
N VAL A 512 -15.29 13.03 -18.62
CA VAL A 512 -16.26 13.86 -19.33
C VAL A 512 -15.57 14.72 -20.41
N GLU A 513 -14.43 15.36 -20.06
CA GLU A 513 -13.64 16.16 -21.01
C GLU A 513 -13.08 15.32 -22.16
N LEU A 514 -12.64 14.11 -21.89
CA LEU A 514 -12.15 13.19 -22.93
C LEU A 514 -13.27 12.78 -23.89
N LYS A 515 -14.47 12.46 -23.39
CA LYS A 515 -15.63 12.12 -24.24
C LYS A 515 -16.06 13.28 -25.12
N THR A 516 -16.10 14.51 -24.59
CA THR A 516 -16.49 15.69 -25.37
C THR A 516 -15.49 16.00 -26.49
N LYS A 517 -14.18 15.86 -26.22
CA LYS A 517 -13.12 16.03 -27.24
C LYS A 517 -13.17 14.94 -28.31
N GLY A 518 -13.42 13.69 -27.93
CA GLY A 518 -13.59 12.57 -28.87
C GLY A 518 -14.80 12.74 -29.77
N ALA A 519 -15.94 13.18 -29.22
CA ALA A 519 -17.13 13.48 -30.02
C ALA A 519 -16.92 14.66 -30.98
N ALA A 520 -16.20 15.69 -30.55
CA ALA A 520 -15.85 16.85 -31.41
C ALA A 520 -14.90 16.42 -32.54
N ALA A 521 -13.91 15.57 -32.27
CA ALA A 521 -13.00 15.04 -33.29
C ALA A 521 -13.72 14.14 -34.30
N ALA A 522 -14.66 13.31 -33.86
CA ALA A 522 -15.50 12.50 -34.74
C ALA A 522 -16.44 13.35 -35.58
N ALA A 523 -17.00 14.44 -35.04
CA ALA A 523 -17.82 15.39 -35.78
C ALA A 523 -17.00 16.16 -36.84
N MET A 524 -15.74 16.52 -36.55
CA MET A 524 -14.84 17.14 -37.50
C MET A 524 -14.41 16.19 -38.63
N SER A 525 -14.21 14.88 -38.34
CA SER A 525 -13.88 13.90 -39.36
C SER A 525 -15.06 13.56 -40.27
N LEU A 526 -16.29 13.57 -39.76
CA LEU A 526 -17.51 13.45 -40.56
C LEU A 526 -17.80 14.72 -41.40
N GLY A 527 -17.46 15.91 -40.89
CA GLY A 527 -17.61 17.16 -41.61
C GLY A 527 -16.62 17.35 -42.78
N ALA A 528 -15.45 16.68 -42.71
CA ALA A 528 -14.45 16.72 -43.78
C ALA A 528 -14.75 15.80 -44.98
N GLN A 529 -15.67 14.85 -44.82
CA GLN A 529 -16.09 13.93 -45.89
C GLN A 529 -17.35 14.39 -46.66
N THR A 530 -18.01 15.50 -46.30
CA THR A 530 -19.26 15.96 -46.91
C THR A 530 -19.14 17.25 -47.76
N THR A 531 -17.93 17.63 -48.18
CA THR A 531 -17.77 18.72 -49.16
C THR A 531 -17.65 18.20 -50.58
N GLY A 532 -18.76 17.70 -51.14
CA GLY A 532 -18.85 17.26 -52.53
C GLY A 532 -20.26 16.88 -52.94
N SER A 533 -21.22 17.76 -52.84
CA SER A 533 -22.31 17.96 -53.81
C SER A 533 -23.34 18.99 -53.29
N ALA A 534 -23.64 19.93 -54.14
CA ALA A 534 -24.61 21.01 -53.88
C ALA A 534 -26.05 20.51 -53.96
N ALA A 535 -26.92 20.94 -53.10
CA ALA A 535 -28.17 21.67 -53.41
C ALA A 535 -29.25 21.50 -52.31
N HIS A 536 -29.83 22.65 -51.98
CA HIS A 536 -31.18 22.97 -51.49
C HIS A 536 -31.62 22.51 -50.07
N GLY A 537 -31.59 23.44 -49.18
CA GLY A 537 -32.60 24.02 -48.34
C GLY A 537 -33.56 23.16 -47.54
N VAL A 538 -33.51 23.31 -46.23
CA VAL A 538 -34.63 23.71 -45.37
C VAL A 538 -34.08 24.01 -43.98
N LEU A 539 -34.32 25.20 -43.47
CA LEU A 539 -34.17 25.58 -42.06
C LEU A 539 -35.25 24.86 -41.23
N LEU A 540 -34.84 24.25 -40.13
CA LEU A 540 -35.76 24.04 -39.02
C LEU A 540 -35.01 24.36 -37.72
N SER A 541 -35.43 25.48 -37.14
CA SER A 541 -35.16 25.92 -35.78
C SER A 541 -35.94 25.06 -34.78
N VAL A 542 -35.28 24.51 -33.75
CA VAL A 542 -35.98 24.05 -32.54
C VAL A 542 -35.33 24.74 -31.36
N LEU A 543 -36.21 25.49 -30.68
CA LEU A 543 -35.96 26.25 -29.45
C LEU A 543 -35.70 25.31 -28.26
N LEU A 544 -34.82 25.81 -27.37
CA LEU A 544 -34.76 25.43 -25.96
C LEU A 544 -36.10 25.61 -25.24
N THR A 545 -36.50 24.68 -24.44
CA THR A 545 -37.29 24.94 -23.25
C THR A 545 -36.74 24.17 -22.06
N SER A 546 -36.25 24.92 -21.10
CA SER A 546 -36.03 24.56 -19.71
C SER A 546 -37.37 24.40 -18.99
N LEU A 547 -37.53 23.39 -18.14
CA LEU A 547 -38.43 23.45 -16.98
C LEU A 547 -37.87 22.66 -15.79
N LEU A 548 -37.78 23.39 -14.67
CA LEU A 548 -37.69 22.91 -13.28
C LEU A 548 -38.97 22.24 -12.85
N ALA A 549 -38.87 21.22 -11.99
CA ALA A 549 -39.79 20.91 -10.88
C ALA A 549 -39.05 19.87 -10.02
N VAL A 550 -38.62 20.08 -8.84
CA VAL A 550 -39.06 20.37 -7.48
C VAL A 550 -40.19 19.45 -6.97
N LEU A 551 -39.83 18.66 -5.90
CA LEU A 551 -40.66 18.00 -4.87
C LEU A 551 -41.42 16.72 -5.25
N LEU A 552 -40.98 15.59 -4.77
CA LEU A 552 -41.52 14.86 -3.59
C LEU A 552 -40.54 13.77 -3.17
#